data_2e9160c196131c1baf730fd3b27af9b0
#
_entry.id   2e9160c196131c1baf730fd3b27af9b0
#
_cell.length_a   1.000
_cell.length_b   1.000
_cell.length_c   1.000
_cell.angle_alpha   90.00
_cell.angle_beta   90.00
_cell.angle_gamma   90.00
#
_symmetry.space_group_name_H-M   'P 1'
#
loop_
_entity.id
_entity.type
_entity.pdbx_description
1 polymer ?
#
loop_
_entity_poly.entity_id
_entity_poly.type
_entity_poly.pdbx_seq_one_letter_code
_entity_poly.pdbx_strand_id
1 'polypeptide(L)'
;MPRLENLPQTRISFRRSANNLHIATGEDLDLEQARAILNLMRCHSNDCNKFFIDVRHVTCIQPAAAAVLRSAPQASIAPQRIHYKGSRGFELAASGNKVLIVPEKAKHVCKSTCPNCRCKDKKARAKARNTARAAMASGGAAVA
;
A
#
# COMPACT_ATOMS: atom_id res chain seq x y z
N MET A 1 6.64 22.61 23.49
CA MET A 1 6.32 21.47 22.60
C MET A 1 4.89 21.05 22.87
N PRO A 2 3.98 21.19 21.93
CA PRO A 2 2.64 20.65 22.14
C PRO A 2 2.75 19.12 22.25
N ARG A 3 2.16 18.56 23.28
CA ARG A 3 2.06 17.11 23.46
C ARG A 3 1.30 16.53 22.30
N LEU A 4 1.89 15.55 21.65
CA LEU A 4 1.32 14.80 20.51
C LEU A 4 0.14 13.88 20.92
N GLU A 5 -0.35 14.01 22.16
CA GLU A 5 -1.31 13.08 22.76
C GLU A 5 -2.76 13.25 22.30
N ASN A 6 -3.07 14.28 21.49
CA ASN A 6 -4.43 14.56 21.02
C ASN A 6 -4.54 14.84 19.52
N LEU A 7 -3.62 14.32 18.72
CA LEU A 7 -3.89 14.25 17.30
C LEU A 7 -5.00 13.21 17.10
N PRO A 8 -6.13 13.57 16.48
CA PRO A 8 -7.11 12.57 16.06
C PRO A 8 -6.34 11.48 15.33
N GLN A 9 -6.60 10.25 15.67
CA GLN A 9 -5.91 9.11 15.06
C GLN A 9 -6.29 9.11 13.57
N THR A 10 -5.57 9.91 12.82
CA THR A 10 -5.65 9.86 11.37
C THR A 10 -5.23 8.45 10.97
N ARG A 11 -6.15 7.70 10.40
CA ARG A 11 -5.95 6.32 9.95
C ARG A 11 -5.06 6.28 8.70
N ILE A 12 -3.96 7.02 8.76
CA ILE A 12 -2.97 7.10 7.71
C ILE A 12 -1.74 6.36 8.19
N SER A 13 -1.31 5.40 7.41
CA SER A 13 -0.02 4.76 7.57
C SER A 13 0.91 5.18 6.44
N PHE A 14 2.18 5.26 6.73
CA PHE A 14 3.18 5.54 5.71
C PHE A 14 4.45 4.71 5.95
N ARG A 15 5.15 4.44 4.88
CA ARG A 15 6.47 3.80 4.92
C ARG A 15 7.38 4.43 3.89
N ARG A 16 8.65 4.44 4.20
CA ARG A 16 9.69 4.85 3.27
C ARG A 16 10.34 3.62 2.64
N SER A 17 10.50 3.63 1.33
CA SER A 17 11.18 2.57 0.60
C SER A 17 12.12 3.20 -0.41
N ALA A 18 13.42 3.00 -0.23
CA ALA A 18 14.46 3.71 -0.99
C ALA A 18 14.21 5.24 -0.94
N ASN A 19 14.05 5.88 -2.07
CA ASN A 19 13.76 7.31 -2.18
C ASN A 19 12.27 7.61 -2.42
N ASN A 20 11.39 6.71 -2.07
CA ASN A 20 9.95 6.84 -2.26
C ASN A 20 9.22 6.82 -0.93
N LEU A 21 8.16 7.60 -0.83
CA LEU A 21 7.24 7.59 0.30
C LEU A 21 5.93 6.95 -0.13
N HIS A 22 5.51 5.91 0.57
CA HIS A 22 4.24 5.22 0.36
C HIS A 22 3.28 5.60 1.48
N ILE A 23 2.16 6.18 1.14
CA ILE A 23 1.13 6.61 2.07
C ILE A 23 -0.13 5.79 1.78
N ALA A 24 -0.66 5.13 2.80
CA ALA A 24 -1.93 4.41 2.72
C ALA A 24 -2.99 5.15 3.50
N THR A 25 -4.15 5.35 2.89
CA THR A 25 -5.30 6.01 3.49
C THR A 25 -6.31 4.99 4.03
N GLY A 26 -7.22 5.44 4.91
CA GLY A 26 -8.35 4.65 5.35
C GLY A 26 -9.50 4.61 4.32
N GLU A 27 -10.66 4.13 4.75
CA GLU A 27 -11.86 4.06 3.90
C GLU A 27 -12.45 5.43 3.58
N ASP A 28 -12.40 6.35 4.53
CA ASP A 28 -12.92 7.70 4.39
C ASP A 28 -11.77 8.70 4.29
N LEU A 29 -11.71 9.40 3.18
CA LEU A 29 -10.73 10.45 2.97
C LEU A 29 -11.37 11.80 3.32
N ASP A 30 -11.14 12.26 4.52
CA ASP A 30 -11.59 13.54 5.03
C ASP A 30 -10.53 14.66 4.89
N LEU A 31 -10.92 15.88 5.28
CA LEU A 31 -10.03 17.03 5.21
C LEU A 31 -8.77 16.87 6.09
N GLU A 32 -8.91 16.28 7.27
CA GLU A 32 -7.78 16.07 8.17
C GLU A 32 -6.76 15.08 7.60
N GLN A 33 -7.24 14.01 7.00
CA GLN A 33 -6.39 13.04 6.33
C GLN A 33 -5.68 13.66 5.13
N ALA A 34 -6.39 14.46 4.33
CA ALA A 34 -5.78 15.15 3.20
C ALA A 34 -4.67 16.11 3.64
N ARG A 35 -4.90 16.86 4.72
CA ARG A 35 -3.88 17.74 5.30
C ARG A 35 -2.69 16.96 5.85
N ALA A 36 -2.94 15.83 6.50
CA ALA A 36 -1.89 14.96 7.01
C ALA A 36 -1.03 14.39 5.87
N ILE A 37 -1.64 13.96 4.78
CA ILE A 37 -0.93 13.51 3.57
C ILE A 37 -0.06 14.64 3.01
N LEU A 38 -0.61 15.82 2.89
CA LEU A 38 0.12 16.99 2.38
C LEU A 38 1.31 17.33 3.28
N ASN A 39 1.13 17.31 4.59
CA ASN A 39 2.21 17.55 5.56
C ASN A 39 3.31 16.47 5.47
N LEU A 40 2.95 15.21 5.31
CA LEU A 40 3.91 14.12 5.11
C LEU A 40 4.73 14.34 3.84
N MET A 41 4.09 14.70 2.74
CA MET A 41 4.78 15.00 1.49
C MET A 41 5.74 16.19 1.65
N ARG A 42 5.33 17.24 2.34
CA ARG A 42 6.19 18.39 2.61
C ARG A 42 7.39 18.04 3.49
N CYS A 43 7.17 17.27 4.55
CA CYS A 43 8.23 16.85 5.45
C CYS A 43 9.28 15.98 4.76
N HIS A 44 8.88 15.18 3.78
CA HIS A 44 9.75 14.27 3.06
C HIS A 44 10.11 14.74 1.64
N SER A 45 9.81 15.99 1.30
CA SER A 45 10.01 16.53 -0.05
C SER A 45 11.48 16.54 -0.49
N ASN A 46 12.40 16.71 0.45
CA ASN A 46 13.84 16.71 0.17
C ASN A 46 14.45 15.30 0.14
N ASP A 47 13.81 14.36 0.82
CA ASP A 47 14.36 13.00 1.00
C ASP A 47 13.76 11.99 0.04
N CYS A 48 12.58 12.26 -0.50
CA CYS A 48 11.83 11.35 -1.36
C CYS A 48 11.65 11.94 -2.75
N ASN A 49 11.89 11.12 -3.77
CA ASN A 49 11.70 11.52 -5.16
C ASN A 49 10.26 11.36 -5.64
N LYS A 50 9.56 10.37 -5.11
CA LYS A 50 8.19 10.05 -5.50
C LYS A 50 7.33 9.81 -4.27
N PHE A 51 6.08 10.23 -4.37
CA PHE A 51 5.05 10.01 -3.37
C PHE A 51 3.97 9.13 -3.96
N PHE A 52 3.73 7.98 -3.33
CA PHE A 52 2.67 7.06 -3.72
C PHE A 52 1.56 7.11 -2.69
N ILE A 53 0.39 7.56 -3.10
CA ILE A 53 -0.79 7.65 -2.24
C ILE A 53 -1.73 6.52 -2.64
N ASP A 54 -1.91 5.56 -1.75
CA ASP A 54 -2.78 4.40 -1.99
C ASP A 54 -4.21 4.73 -1.57
N VAL A 55 -5.07 4.88 -2.57
CA VAL A 55 -6.50 5.19 -2.38
C VAL A 55 -7.40 4.04 -2.82
N ARG A 56 -6.86 2.83 -2.97
CA ARG A 56 -7.63 1.66 -3.42
C ARG A 56 -8.75 1.27 -2.48
N HIS A 57 -8.61 1.55 -1.20
CA HIS A 57 -9.58 1.20 -0.16
C HIS A 57 -10.52 2.36 0.20
N VAL A 58 -10.35 3.51 -0.44
CA VAL A 58 -11.20 4.68 -0.18
C VAL A 58 -12.58 4.45 -0.78
N THR A 59 -13.60 4.54 0.07
CA THR A 59 -15.00 4.44 -0.34
C THR A 59 -15.65 5.81 -0.46
N CYS A 60 -15.29 6.75 0.40
CA CYS A 60 -15.81 8.10 0.43
C CYS A 60 -14.68 9.13 0.40
N ILE A 61 -14.82 10.11 -0.49
CA ILE A 61 -13.90 11.26 -0.60
C ILE A 61 -14.70 12.52 -0.35
N GLN A 62 -14.31 13.27 0.70
CA GLN A 62 -14.90 14.57 0.94
C GLN A 62 -14.40 15.58 -0.12
N PRO A 63 -15.28 16.45 -0.66
CA PRO A 63 -14.87 17.46 -1.64
C PRO A 63 -13.74 18.36 -1.16
N ALA A 64 -13.74 18.73 0.12
CA ALA A 64 -12.68 19.53 0.73
C ALA A 64 -11.32 18.79 0.74
N ALA A 65 -11.33 17.48 0.98
CA ALA A 65 -10.12 16.66 0.91
C ALA A 65 -9.55 16.62 -0.51
N ALA A 66 -10.41 16.42 -1.51
CA ALA A 66 -10.01 16.45 -2.91
C ALA A 66 -9.40 17.81 -3.30
N ALA A 67 -10.01 18.90 -2.88
CA ALA A 67 -9.50 20.24 -3.12
C ALA A 67 -8.09 20.44 -2.53
N VAL A 68 -7.86 20.01 -1.31
CA VAL A 68 -6.56 20.10 -0.64
C VAL A 68 -5.50 19.29 -1.40
N LEU A 69 -5.80 18.07 -1.80
CA LEU A 69 -4.84 17.23 -2.52
C LEU A 69 -4.55 17.74 -3.94
N ARG A 70 -5.55 18.31 -4.62
CA ARG A 70 -5.33 18.98 -5.92
C ARG A 70 -4.46 20.23 -5.80
N SER A 71 -4.44 20.87 -4.64
CA SER A 71 -3.59 22.03 -4.37
C SER A 71 -2.14 21.66 -4.02
N ALA A 72 -1.81 20.38 -3.87
CA ALA A 72 -0.49 19.91 -3.48
C ALA A 72 0.65 20.43 -4.38
N PRO A 73 0.49 20.52 -5.73
CA PRO A 73 1.53 21.12 -6.58
C PRO A 73 1.84 22.57 -6.27
N GLN A 74 0.85 23.33 -5.79
CA GLN A 74 1.04 24.73 -5.40
C GLN A 74 1.82 24.86 -4.09
N ALA A 75 1.98 23.78 -3.35
CA ALA A 75 2.71 23.72 -2.08
C ALA A 75 4.18 23.31 -2.24
N SER A 76 4.81 23.66 -3.35
CA SER A 76 6.23 23.41 -3.66
C SER A 76 6.58 21.94 -3.93
N ILE A 77 5.59 21.12 -4.27
CA ILE A 77 5.80 19.73 -4.66
C ILE A 77 5.55 19.60 -6.16
N ALA A 78 6.56 19.14 -6.90
CA ALA A 78 6.40 18.94 -8.33
C ALA A 78 5.30 17.91 -8.63
N PRO A 79 4.31 18.23 -9.49
CA PRO A 79 3.16 17.38 -9.72
C PRO A 79 3.52 16.00 -10.27
N GLN A 80 4.62 15.89 -11.00
CA GLN A 80 5.12 14.62 -11.56
C GLN A 80 5.62 13.65 -10.49
N ARG A 81 5.86 14.12 -9.28
CA ARG A 81 6.31 13.31 -8.14
C ARG A 81 5.16 12.61 -7.43
N ILE A 82 3.92 13.05 -7.67
CA ILE A 82 2.73 12.54 -6.98
C ILE A 82 2.08 11.46 -7.83
N HIS A 83 1.94 10.26 -7.25
CA HIS A 83 1.32 9.10 -7.86
C HIS A 83 0.18 8.60 -6.98
N TYR A 84 -1.00 8.46 -7.53
CA TYR A 84 -2.15 7.85 -6.86
C TYR A 84 -2.29 6.41 -7.31
N LYS A 85 -2.48 5.48 -6.38
CA LYS A 85 -2.78 4.08 -6.67
C LYS A 85 -4.27 3.83 -6.50
N GLY A 86 -4.93 3.45 -7.58
CA GLY A 86 -6.35 3.14 -7.62
C GLY A 86 -7.16 4.11 -8.46
N SER A 87 -8.32 3.68 -8.93
CA SER A 87 -9.21 4.46 -9.81
C SER A 87 -9.74 5.74 -9.14
N ARG A 88 -9.90 5.74 -7.83
CA ARG A 88 -10.27 6.92 -7.06
C ARG A 88 -9.26 8.06 -7.16
N GLY A 89 -8.03 7.74 -7.53
CA GLY A 89 -7.00 8.75 -7.77
C GLY A 89 -7.36 9.78 -8.85
N PHE A 90 -8.22 9.44 -9.81
CA PHE A 90 -8.68 10.38 -10.82
C PHE A 90 -9.50 11.54 -10.23
N GLU A 91 -10.18 11.31 -9.11
CA GLU A 91 -10.92 12.36 -8.40
C GLU A 91 -10.00 13.33 -7.65
N LEU A 92 -8.78 12.89 -7.34
CA LEU A 92 -7.80 13.61 -6.52
C LEU A 92 -6.68 14.22 -7.35
N ALA A 93 -6.43 13.68 -8.53
CA ALA A 93 -5.28 14.06 -9.34
C ALA A 93 -5.40 15.48 -9.88
N ALA A 94 -4.35 16.27 -9.67
CA ALA A 94 -4.14 17.53 -10.37
C ALA A 94 -3.40 17.31 -11.69
N SER A 95 -3.30 18.35 -12.50
CA SER A 95 -2.52 18.29 -13.74
C SER A 95 -1.06 17.90 -13.46
N GLY A 96 -0.56 16.90 -14.16
CA GLY A 96 0.79 16.36 -13.99
C GLY A 96 0.92 15.21 -13.00
N ASN A 97 -0.08 14.96 -12.16
CA ASN A 97 -0.11 13.80 -11.29
C ASN A 97 -0.35 12.51 -12.10
N LYS A 98 0.18 11.40 -11.62
CA LYS A 98 -0.03 10.10 -12.25
C LYS A 98 -1.02 9.28 -11.44
N VAL A 99 -1.90 8.57 -12.13
CA VAL A 99 -2.83 7.62 -11.53
C VAL A 99 -2.47 6.23 -12.01
N LEU A 100 -2.12 5.36 -11.07
CA LEU A 100 -1.75 3.98 -11.35
C LEU A 100 -2.95 3.07 -11.07
N ILE A 101 -3.48 2.46 -12.10
CA ILE A 101 -4.51 1.44 -11.94
C ILE A 101 -3.80 0.12 -11.65
N VAL A 102 -3.93 -0.33 -10.42
CA VAL A 102 -3.45 -1.65 -10.03
C VAL A 102 -4.61 -2.61 -10.24
N PRO A 103 -4.51 -3.55 -11.20
CA PRO A 103 -5.55 -4.56 -11.35
C PRO A 103 -5.63 -5.34 -10.04
N GLU A 104 -6.84 -5.50 -9.52
CA GLU A 104 -7.04 -6.45 -8.43
C GLU A 104 -6.49 -7.78 -8.92
N LYS A 105 -5.49 -8.27 -8.21
CA LYS A 105 -5.04 -9.64 -8.45
C LYS A 105 -6.26 -10.50 -8.15
N ALA A 106 -6.92 -10.96 -9.22
CA ALA A 106 -7.95 -11.97 -9.10
C ALA A 106 -7.41 -13.02 -8.14
N LYS A 107 -8.15 -13.29 -7.08
CA LYS A 107 -7.74 -14.30 -6.10
C LYS A 107 -7.43 -15.56 -6.90
N HIS A 108 -6.16 -15.88 -7.00
CA HIS A 108 -5.72 -16.95 -7.86
C HIS A 108 -6.27 -18.25 -7.30
N VAL A 109 -7.34 -18.73 -7.92
CA VAL A 109 -7.84 -20.08 -7.66
C VAL A 109 -6.92 -21.03 -8.42
N CYS A 110 -6.00 -21.64 -7.70
CA CYS A 110 -5.07 -22.59 -8.27
C CYS A 110 -5.83 -23.85 -8.73
N LYS A 111 -6.13 -23.95 -10.00
CA LYS A 111 -6.70 -25.13 -10.63
C LYS A 111 -5.65 -26.16 -11.03
N SER A 112 -4.58 -26.31 -10.27
CA SER A 112 -3.48 -27.27 -10.48
C SER A 112 -2.82 -27.29 -11.89
N THR A 113 -3.34 -26.55 -12.84
CA THR A 113 -2.88 -26.50 -14.26
C THR A 113 -2.18 -25.19 -14.63
N CYS A 114 -1.94 -24.28 -13.66
CA CYS A 114 -1.29 -23.00 -13.94
C CYS A 114 0.22 -23.17 -14.17
N PRO A 115 0.76 -22.83 -15.35
CA PRO A 115 2.18 -23.03 -15.64
C PRO A 115 3.12 -22.12 -14.82
N ASN A 116 2.64 -20.94 -14.39
CA ASN A 116 3.45 -19.93 -13.67
C ASN A 116 2.91 -19.59 -12.28
N CYS A 117 2.32 -20.56 -11.60
CA CYS A 117 1.68 -20.32 -10.32
C CYS A 117 2.66 -20.48 -9.15
N ARG A 118 2.85 -19.41 -8.39
CA ARG A 118 3.60 -19.47 -7.11
C ARG A 118 2.95 -20.37 -6.05
N CYS A 119 1.68 -20.76 -6.24
CA CYS A 119 1.00 -21.69 -5.37
C CYS A 119 1.58 -23.11 -5.43
N LYS A 120 2.16 -23.51 -6.55
CA LYS A 120 2.87 -24.79 -6.70
C LYS A 120 4.05 -24.90 -5.75
N ASP A 121 4.83 -23.82 -5.62
CA ASP A 121 5.98 -23.78 -4.72
C ASP A 121 5.58 -23.88 -3.26
N LYS A 122 4.49 -23.23 -2.87
CA LYS A 122 3.96 -23.31 -1.50
C LYS A 122 3.43 -24.71 -1.19
N LYS A 123 2.69 -25.33 -2.11
CA LYS A 123 2.17 -26.70 -1.95
C LYS A 123 3.31 -27.73 -1.96
N ALA A 124 4.27 -27.58 -2.86
CA ALA A 124 5.45 -28.44 -2.90
C ALA A 124 6.29 -28.36 -1.63
N ARG A 125 6.49 -27.14 -1.10
CA ARG A 125 7.19 -26.93 0.17
C ARG A 125 6.43 -27.50 1.37
N ALA A 126 5.11 -27.34 1.42
CA ALA A 126 4.27 -27.91 2.47
C ALA A 126 4.27 -29.45 2.41
N LYS A 127 4.17 -30.04 1.21
CA LYS A 127 4.25 -31.47 0.99
C LYS A 127 5.64 -32.03 1.36
N ALA A 128 6.71 -31.37 1.01
CA ALA A 128 8.07 -31.74 1.39
C ALA A 128 8.28 -31.69 2.89
N ARG A 129 7.75 -30.69 3.60
CA ARG A 129 7.81 -30.59 5.05
C ARG A 129 7.04 -31.74 5.73
N ASN A 130 5.85 -32.06 5.25
CA ASN A 130 5.04 -33.14 5.80
C ASN A 130 5.69 -34.52 5.55
N THR A 131 6.29 -34.71 4.39
CA THR A 131 7.01 -35.96 4.07
C THR A 131 8.27 -36.11 4.94
N ALA A 132 9.04 -35.06 5.13
CA ALA A 132 10.21 -35.05 6.00
C ALA A 132 9.82 -35.31 7.47
N ARG A 133 8.70 -34.74 7.93
CA ARG A 133 8.17 -34.95 9.28
C ARG A 133 7.68 -36.36 9.50
N ALA A 134 7.02 -36.97 8.52
CA ALA A 134 6.59 -38.37 8.57
C ALA A 134 7.79 -39.32 8.52
N ALA A 135 8.82 -39.03 7.73
CA ALA A 135 10.05 -39.81 7.68
C ALA A 135 10.83 -39.76 9.01
N MET A 136 10.87 -38.64 9.68
CA MET A 136 11.47 -38.52 11.03
C MET A 136 10.67 -39.27 12.09
N ALA A 137 9.35 -39.26 12.02
CA ALA A 137 8.50 -39.99 12.96
C ALA A 137 8.60 -41.53 12.78
N SER A 138 8.74 -42.01 11.54
CA SER A 138 8.93 -43.46 11.28
C SER A 138 10.36 -43.94 11.52
N GLY A 139 11.37 -43.07 11.42
CA GLY A 139 12.76 -43.42 11.73
C GLY A 139 13.04 -43.69 13.20
N GLY A 140 12.24 -43.11 14.12
CA GLY A 140 12.37 -43.34 15.55
C GLY A 140 11.83 -44.72 16.03
N ALA A 141 11.01 -45.38 15.23
CA ALA A 141 10.42 -46.69 15.55
C ALA A 141 11.24 -47.91 15.06
N ALA A 142 12.27 -47.69 14.28
CA ALA A 142 13.08 -48.73 13.64
C ALA A 142 14.34 -49.11 14.43
N VAL A 143 14.56 -48.53 15.60
CA VAL A 143 15.71 -48.86 16.47
C VAL A 143 15.21 -49.73 17.62
N ALA A 144 15.02 -50.95 17.33
CA ALA A 144 14.87 -51.98 18.35
C ALA A 144 16.07 -52.94 18.28
#